data_8aaae395baec36df42c59bd2a4f18e2d
#
_entry.id   8aaae395baec36df42c59bd2a4f18e2d
#
_cell.length_a   1.000
_cell.length_b   1.000
_cell.length_c   1.000
_cell.angle_alpha   90.00
_cell.angle_beta   90.00
_cell.angle_gamma   90.00
#
_symmetry.space_group_name_H-M   'P 1'
#
loop_
_entity.id
_entity.type
_entity.pdbx_description
1 polymer ?
#
loop_
_entity_poly.entity_id
_entity_poly.type
_entity_poly.pdbx_seq_one_letter_code
_entity_poly.pdbx_strand_id
1 'polypeptide(L)'
;MENRFSGFQEKRMIIFGELVKRYWNGQLKDVEDLNRLAAEIKEQYGFRDDDMAFIMDHIRIAMGLDPTGEDVFRDELEIVRNFSVVKNPVISKIEGHCEYCDDDSGNCKDTCLFESHVYRRSKGSVIVNDKCLTCGRCVTACDFGALADKIEFIPVIEILKEKEND
;
A
#
# COMPACT_ATOMS: atom_id res chain seq x y z
N MET A 1 -19.38 14.02 9.96
CA MET A 1 -17.91 13.95 10.12
C MET A 1 -17.35 13.63 8.75
N GLU A 2 -16.62 14.54 8.14
CA GLU A 2 -15.99 14.28 6.85
C GLU A 2 -14.94 13.18 7.06
N ASN A 3 -15.04 12.08 6.31
CA ASN A 3 -14.14 10.96 6.49
C ASN A 3 -12.75 11.35 5.96
N ARG A 4 -11.76 11.42 6.85
CA ARG A 4 -10.38 11.85 6.53
C ARG A 4 -9.70 10.99 5.45
N PHE A 5 -10.20 9.78 5.21
CA PHE A 5 -9.70 8.87 4.18
C PHE A 5 -10.51 8.91 2.88
N SER A 6 -11.57 9.74 2.81
CA SER A 6 -12.28 9.98 1.55
C SER A 6 -11.31 10.49 0.49
N GLY A 7 -11.33 9.89 -0.70
CA GLY A 7 -10.39 10.23 -1.79
C GLY A 7 -8.97 9.70 -1.60
N PHE A 8 -8.73 8.78 -0.65
CA PHE A 8 -7.38 8.25 -0.42
C PHE A 8 -6.84 7.46 -1.62
N GLN A 9 -7.69 6.93 -2.49
CA GLN A 9 -7.24 6.29 -3.73
C GLN A 9 -6.40 7.23 -4.61
N GLU A 10 -6.77 8.52 -4.68
CA GLU A 10 -5.97 9.53 -5.38
C GLU A 10 -4.62 9.76 -4.67
N LYS A 11 -4.65 9.88 -3.33
CA LYS A 11 -3.44 10.04 -2.51
C LYS A 11 -2.49 8.86 -2.65
N ARG A 12 -2.99 7.65 -2.79
CA ARG A 12 -2.19 6.44 -3.06
C ARG A 12 -1.38 6.57 -4.34
N MET A 13 -2.00 7.04 -5.41
CA MET A 13 -1.30 7.26 -6.69
C MET A 13 -0.20 8.30 -6.56
N ILE A 14 -0.42 9.33 -5.75
CA ILE A 14 0.58 10.38 -5.48
C ILE A 14 1.74 9.77 -4.66
N ILE A 15 1.45 9.02 -3.60
CA ILE A 15 2.47 8.32 -2.79
C ILE A 15 3.33 7.43 -3.69
N PHE A 16 2.69 6.62 -4.53
CA PHE A 16 3.39 5.75 -5.48
C PHE A 16 4.25 6.56 -6.46
N GLY A 17 3.70 7.63 -7.04
CA GLY A 17 4.42 8.49 -7.97
C GLY A 17 5.66 9.15 -7.35
N GLU A 18 5.57 9.67 -6.13
CA GLU A 18 6.71 10.25 -5.42
C GLU A 18 7.76 9.18 -5.06
N LEU A 19 7.33 8.00 -4.64
CA LEU A 19 8.22 6.88 -4.35
C LEU A 19 9.03 6.47 -5.60
N VAL A 20 8.35 6.23 -6.72
CA VAL A 20 8.97 5.87 -8.00
C VAL A 20 9.94 6.94 -8.49
N LYS A 21 9.51 8.21 -8.48
CA LYS A 21 10.32 9.36 -8.90
C LYS A 21 11.61 9.49 -8.09
N ARG A 22 11.51 9.37 -6.76
CA ARG A 22 12.68 9.47 -5.88
C ARG A 22 13.62 8.29 -6.06
N TYR A 23 13.08 7.08 -6.21
CA TYR A 23 13.89 5.90 -6.47
C TYR A 23 14.61 6.01 -7.82
N TRP A 24 13.92 6.44 -8.87
CA TRP A 24 14.51 6.69 -10.19
C TRP A 24 15.67 7.68 -10.12
N ASN A 25 15.51 8.78 -9.39
CA ASN A 25 16.52 9.82 -9.22
C ASN A 25 17.63 9.46 -8.23
N GLY A 26 17.65 8.26 -7.66
CA GLY A 26 18.65 7.82 -6.69
C GLY A 26 18.57 8.55 -5.34
N GLN A 27 17.42 9.09 -5.00
CA GLN A 27 17.16 9.83 -3.75
C GLN A 27 16.69 8.94 -2.60
N LEU A 28 16.42 7.65 -2.87
CA LEU A 28 16.11 6.64 -1.85
C LEU A 28 17.29 5.69 -1.76
N LYS A 29 18.26 6.00 -0.93
CA LYS A 29 19.49 5.22 -0.78
C LYS A 29 19.42 4.25 0.40
N ASP A 30 18.79 4.67 1.46
CA ASP A 30 18.69 3.98 2.73
C ASP A 30 17.30 4.15 3.37
N VAL A 31 17.16 3.59 4.55
CA VAL A 31 15.90 3.60 5.31
C VAL A 31 15.54 4.99 5.82
N GLU A 32 16.51 5.84 6.09
CA GLU A 32 16.29 7.21 6.53
C GLU A 32 15.63 8.04 5.43
N ASP A 33 15.96 7.80 4.17
CA ASP A 33 15.32 8.44 3.03
C ASP A 33 13.85 8.03 2.89
N LEU A 34 13.51 6.76 3.17
CA LEU A 34 12.11 6.30 3.23
C LEU A 34 11.34 6.97 4.38
N ASN A 35 11.94 7.03 5.57
CA ASN A 35 11.32 7.68 6.72
C ASN A 35 11.09 9.18 6.44
N ARG A 36 12.05 9.84 5.79
CA ARG A 36 11.91 11.25 5.37
C ARG A 36 10.79 11.41 4.35
N LEU A 37 10.71 10.54 3.35
CA LEU A 37 9.62 10.54 2.37
C LEU A 37 8.25 10.42 3.04
N ALA A 38 8.08 9.50 3.99
CA ALA A 38 6.83 9.34 4.72
C ALA A 38 6.45 10.60 5.52
N ALA A 39 7.43 11.24 6.18
CA ALA A 39 7.22 12.47 6.91
C ALA A 39 6.80 13.65 6.00
N GLU A 40 7.45 13.79 4.84
CA GLU A 40 7.11 14.81 3.85
C GLU A 40 5.72 14.59 3.25
N ILE A 41 5.34 13.34 2.94
CA ILE A 41 3.98 13.00 2.50
C ILE A 41 2.96 13.36 3.56
N LYS A 42 3.23 13.03 4.84
CA LYS A 42 2.35 13.38 5.95
C LYS A 42 2.10 14.88 6.01
N GLU A 43 3.16 15.68 5.96
CA GLU A 43 3.06 17.14 6.02
C GLU A 43 2.36 17.72 4.79
N GLN A 44 2.76 17.31 3.61
CA GLN A 44 2.25 17.84 2.35
C GLN A 44 0.76 17.60 2.15
N TYR A 45 0.25 16.45 2.60
CA TYR A 45 -1.15 16.06 2.41
C TYR A 45 -2.00 16.20 3.68
N GLY A 46 -1.46 16.78 4.74
CA GLY A 46 -2.20 17.11 5.95
C GLY A 46 -2.67 15.87 6.74
N PHE A 47 -1.90 14.80 6.74
CA PHE A 47 -2.16 13.65 7.58
C PHE A 47 -1.86 13.94 9.04
N ARG A 48 -2.54 13.24 9.94
CA ARG A 48 -2.32 13.35 11.39
C ARG A 48 -1.10 12.54 11.83
N ASP A 49 -0.66 12.77 13.07
CA ASP A 49 0.47 12.02 13.64
C ASP A 49 0.17 10.51 13.77
N ASP A 50 -1.07 10.17 14.09
CA ASP A 50 -1.55 8.79 14.17
C ASP A 50 -1.73 8.08 12.80
N ASP A 51 -1.57 8.80 11.68
CA ASP A 51 -1.65 8.23 10.33
C ASP A 51 -0.29 7.75 9.80
N MET A 52 0.81 7.91 10.55
CA MET A 52 2.14 7.57 10.05
C MET A 52 2.27 6.09 9.66
N ALA A 53 1.81 5.18 10.50
CA ALA A 53 1.81 3.74 10.19
C ALA A 53 1.03 3.42 8.91
N PHE A 54 -0.08 4.10 8.67
CA PHE A 54 -0.87 3.96 7.46
C PHE A 54 -0.13 4.43 6.20
N ILE A 55 0.53 5.58 6.26
CA ILE A 55 1.36 6.09 5.16
C ILE A 55 2.50 5.10 4.86
N MET A 56 3.18 4.63 5.89
CA MET A 56 4.29 3.69 5.76
C MET A 56 3.85 2.34 5.21
N ASP A 57 2.69 1.84 5.61
CA ASP A 57 2.12 0.62 5.05
C ASP A 57 1.76 0.78 3.57
N HIS A 58 1.28 1.95 3.15
CA HIS A 58 1.09 2.23 1.72
C HIS A 58 2.40 2.27 0.94
N ILE A 59 3.46 2.79 1.53
CA ILE A 59 4.82 2.76 0.93
C ILE A 59 5.33 1.31 0.85
N ARG A 60 5.16 0.49 1.91
CA ARG A 60 5.51 -0.94 1.90
C ARG A 60 4.80 -1.68 0.78
N ILE A 61 3.50 -1.52 0.68
CA ILE A 61 2.68 -2.16 -0.36
C ILE A 61 3.11 -1.69 -1.76
N ALA A 62 3.41 -0.40 -1.92
CA ALA A 62 3.92 0.13 -3.19
C ALA A 62 5.29 -0.44 -3.57
N MET A 63 6.08 -0.92 -2.62
CA MET A 63 7.34 -1.64 -2.85
C MET A 63 7.15 -3.17 -2.97
N GLY A 64 5.93 -3.68 -2.88
CA GLY A 64 5.63 -5.11 -2.98
C GLY A 64 5.58 -5.86 -1.65
N LEU A 65 5.80 -5.18 -0.54
CA LEU A 65 5.81 -5.75 0.82
C LEU A 65 4.40 -5.86 1.42
N ASP A 66 4.27 -6.68 2.45
CA ASP A 66 3.07 -6.71 3.27
C ASP A 66 3.06 -5.54 4.27
N PRO A 67 1.88 -5.02 4.65
CA PRO A 67 1.75 -4.02 5.69
C PRO A 67 2.11 -4.63 7.05
N THR A 68 2.74 -3.84 7.93
CA THR A 68 3.16 -4.27 9.27
C THR A 68 2.43 -3.57 10.39
N GLY A 69 1.83 -2.40 10.13
CA GLY A 69 1.27 -1.50 11.12
C GLY A 69 2.34 -0.68 11.88
N GLU A 70 3.61 -0.82 11.54
CA GLU A 70 4.69 -0.07 12.17
C GLU A 70 4.87 1.33 11.54
N ASP A 71 5.20 2.30 12.38
CA ASP A 71 5.42 3.71 12.02
C ASP A 71 6.90 4.04 11.76
N VAL A 72 7.71 3.03 11.44
CA VAL A 72 9.13 3.15 11.13
C VAL A 72 9.54 2.09 10.10
N PHE A 73 10.41 2.45 9.17
CA PHE A 73 11.11 1.51 8.29
C PHE A 73 12.41 1.05 8.94
N ARG A 74 12.84 -0.19 8.66
CA ARG A 74 14.06 -0.80 9.19
C ARG A 74 14.99 -1.27 8.09
N ASP A 75 14.61 -2.31 7.37
CA ASP A 75 15.40 -3.03 6.35
C ASP A 75 14.64 -3.25 5.03
N GLU A 76 13.43 -2.69 4.94
CA GLU A 76 12.53 -2.93 3.80
C GLU A 76 13.16 -2.59 2.45
N LEU A 77 13.91 -1.50 2.39
CA LEU A 77 14.56 -1.08 1.14
C LEU A 77 15.66 -2.05 0.71
N GLU A 78 16.39 -2.62 1.65
CA GLU A 78 17.41 -3.65 1.39
C GLU A 78 16.75 -4.94 0.93
N ILE A 79 15.67 -5.34 1.59
CA ILE A 79 14.91 -6.55 1.24
C ILE A 79 14.41 -6.47 -0.20
N VAL A 80 13.76 -5.38 -0.60
CA VAL A 80 13.17 -5.26 -1.95
C VAL A 80 14.21 -5.11 -3.06
N ARG A 81 15.42 -4.66 -2.76
CA ARG A 81 16.53 -4.60 -3.72
C ARG A 81 17.15 -5.97 -3.99
N ASN A 82 17.19 -6.82 -2.98
CA ASN A 82 17.89 -8.09 -3.06
C ASN A 82 16.98 -9.26 -3.41
N PHE A 83 15.67 -9.13 -3.21
CA PHE A 83 14.73 -10.24 -3.34
C PHE A 83 13.44 -9.79 -4.04
N SER A 84 12.88 -10.69 -4.85
CA SER A 84 11.48 -10.56 -5.27
C SER A 84 10.58 -10.87 -4.07
N VAL A 85 9.79 -9.91 -3.65
CA VAL A 85 9.05 -9.96 -2.37
C VAL A 85 7.55 -10.15 -2.53
N VAL A 86 7.00 -9.91 -3.73
CA VAL A 86 5.56 -10.02 -3.97
C VAL A 86 5.11 -11.46 -3.82
N LYS A 87 4.32 -11.71 -2.79
CA LYS A 87 3.66 -13.00 -2.55
C LYS A 87 2.17 -12.89 -2.85
N ASN A 88 1.57 -13.97 -3.31
CA ASN A 88 0.11 -14.05 -3.42
C ASN A 88 -0.52 -14.07 -2.01
N PRO A 89 -1.66 -13.38 -1.85
CA PRO A 89 -2.31 -12.53 -2.86
C PRO A 89 -1.54 -11.22 -3.06
N VAL A 90 -1.63 -10.67 -4.27
CA VAL A 90 -1.10 -9.33 -4.58
C VAL A 90 -1.87 -8.25 -3.82
N ILE A 91 -3.11 -8.51 -3.46
CA ILE A 91 -3.93 -7.59 -2.69
C ILE A 91 -3.63 -7.73 -1.20
N SER A 92 -3.26 -6.63 -0.57
CA SER A 92 -3.04 -6.53 0.88
C SER A 92 -4.09 -5.67 1.56
N LYS A 93 -4.32 -5.96 2.83
CA LYS A 93 -5.20 -5.19 3.71
C LYS A 93 -4.38 -4.52 4.80
N ILE A 94 -4.56 -3.22 4.95
CA ILE A 94 -4.01 -2.43 6.05
C ILE A 94 -4.96 -2.54 7.24
N GLU A 95 -4.48 -3.04 8.36
CA GLU A 95 -5.26 -3.20 9.59
C GLU A 95 -5.70 -1.83 10.15
N GLY A 96 -6.80 -1.81 10.89
CA GLY A 96 -7.31 -0.60 11.55
C GLY A 96 -8.15 0.33 10.67
N HIS A 97 -8.08 0.22 9.34
CA HIS A 97 -8.79 1.14 8.44
C HIS A 97 -10.15 0.65 7.95
N CYS A 98 -10.43 -0.65 8.06
CA CYS A 98 -11.77 -1.20 7.80
C CYS A 98 -12.81 -0.80 8.85
N GLU A 99 -12.41 -0.30 10.00
CA GLU A 99 -13.31 0.15 11.07
C GLU A 99 -14.15 1.39 10.66
N TYR A 100 -13.72 2.10 9.63
CA TYR A 100 -14.44 3.26 9.10
C TYR A 100 -15.51 2.89 8.06
N CYS A 101 -15.55 1.63 7.63
CA CYS A 101 -16.65 1.09 6.84
C CYS A 101 -17.82 0.74 7.77
N ASP A 102 -19.00 1.27 7.51
CA ASP A 102 -20.22 0.79 8.15
C ASP A 102 -20.40 -0.71 7.86
N ASP A 103 -20.66 -1.51 8.89
CA ASP A 103 -20.62 -2.97 8.92
C ASP A 103 -21.35 -3.68 7.77
N ASP A 104 -22.34 -3.05 7.18
CA ASP A 104 -23.19 -3.64 6.14
C ASP A 104 -22.95 -3.07 4.72
N SER A 105 -22.12 -2.03 4.58
CA SER A 105 -21.89 -1.34 3.30
C SER A 105 -20.56 -1.68 2.64
N GLY A 106 -19.87 -2.74 3.09
CA GLY A 106 -18.55 -3.13 2.57
C GLY A 106 -18.54 -3.40 1.07
N ASN A 107 -18.50 -2.35 0.26
CA ASN A 107 -18.45 -2.41 -1.20
C ASN A 107 -17.38 -3.38 -1.73
N CYS A 108 -16.30 -3.58 -0.96
CA CYS A 108 -15.24 -4.54 -1.33
C CYS A 108 -15.73 -6.00 -1.35
N LYS A 109 -16.64 -6.38 -0.43
CA LYS A 109 -17.21 -7.73 -0.38
C LYS A 109 -18.14 -7.96 -1.57
N ASP A 110 -19.06 -7.04 -1.82
CA ASP A 110 -20.05 -7.16 -2.89
C ASP A 110 -19.42 -7.05 -4.28
N THR A 111 -18.26 -6.38 -4.36
CA THR A 111 -17.49 -6.25 -5.60
C THR A 111 -16.69 -7.51 -5.94
N CYS A 112 -16.43 -8.38 -4.96
CA CYS A 112 -15.64 -9.58 -5.18
C CYS A 112 -16.45 -10.70 -5.83
N LEU A 113 -16.21 -10.96 -7.11
CA LEU A 113 -16.89 -12.01 -7.88
C LEU A 113 -16.54 -13.44 -7.43
N PHE A 114 -15.48 -13.60 -6.66
CA PHE A 114 -14.92 -14.89 -6.26
C PHE A 114 -15.14 -15.20 -4.78
N GLU A 115 -15.95 -14.39 -4.11
CA GLU A 115 -16.25 -14.55 -2.68
C GLU A 115 -14.99 -14.71 -1.81
N SER A 116 -13.89 -14.08 -2.21
CA SER A 116 -12.62 -14.14 -1.48
C SER A 116 -12.58 -13.21 -0.26
N HIS A 117 -13.57 -12.34 -0.10
CA HIS A 117 -13.71 -11.51 1.09
C HIS A 117 -14.62 -12.15 2.12
N VAL A 118 -14.08 -12.44 3.30
CA VAL A 118 -14.84 -12.90 4.47
C VAL A 118 -14.84 -11.80 5.52
N TYR A 119 -16.02 -11.30 5.87
CA TYR A 119 -16.15 -10.34 6.95
C TYR A 119 -16.03 -11.03 8.31
N ARG A 120 -15.15 -10.52 9.18
CA ARG A 120 -15.02 -10.96 10.56
C ARG A 120 -15.23 -9.76 11.48
N ARG A 121 -16.21 -9.85 12.38
CA ARG A 121 -16.63 -8.77 13.30
C ARG A 121 -15.49 -8.06 14.03
N SER A 122 -14.40 -8.77 14.35
CA SER A 122 -13.26 -8.22 15.09
C SER A 122 -12.12 -7.71 14.18
N LYS A 123 -12.18 -7.98 12.86
CA LYS A 123 -11.06 -7.70 11.94
C LYS A 123 -11.52 -7.06 10.63
N GLY A 124 -12.79 -6.75 10.48
CA GLY A 124 -13.34 -6.29 9.21
C GLY A 124 -13.22 -7.34 8.10
N SER A 125 -13.04 -6.92 6.86
CA SER A 125 -12.87 -7.83 5.72
C SER A 125 -11.52 -8.55 5.79
N VAL A 126 -11.52 -9.85 5.57
CA VAL A 126 -10.31 -10.68 5.45
C VAL A 126 -10.31 -11.31 4.05
N ILE A 127 -9.17 -11.25 3.38
CA ILE A 127 -9.00 -11.88 2.06
C ILE A 127 -8.63 -13.35 2.25
N VAL A 128 -9.39 -14.23 1.59
CA VAL A 128 -9.08 -15.66 1.54
C VAL A 128 -8.18 -15.90 0.34
N ASN A 129 -6.91 -16.18 0.59
CA ASN A 129 -5.85 -16.16 -0.40
C ASN A 129 -6.05 -17.14 -1.55
N ASP A 130 -6.54 -18.35 -1.26
CA ASP A 130 -6.78 -19.42 -2.24
C ASP A 130 -7.95 -19.13 -3.19
N LYS A 131 -8.84 -18.21 -2.82
CA LYS A 131 -9.96 -17.74 -3.64
C LYS A 131 -9.66 -16.44 -4.40
N CYS A 132 -8.64 -15.72 -4.01
CA CYS A 132 -8.32 -14.42 -4.59
C CYS A 132 -7.62 -14.56 -5.95
N LEU A 133 -8.26 -14.07 -7.00
CA LEU A 133 -7.68 -14.02 -8.35
C LEU A 133 -6.93 -12.70 -8.64
N THR A 134 -6.63 -11.92 -7.63
CA THR A 134 -5.83 -10.68 -7.74
C THR A 134 -6.34 -9.67 -8.77
N CYS A 135 -7.65 -9.63 -9.02
CA CYS A 135 -8.25 -8.78 -10.05
C CYS A 135 -8.31 -7.27 -9.68
N GLY A 136 -8.03 -6.89 -8.43
CA GLY A 136 -7.97 -5.50 -7.97
C GLY A 136 -9.31 -4.79 -7.79
N ARG A 137 -10.47 -5.39 -8.12
CA ARG A 137 -11.78 -4.72 -8.02
C ARG A 137 -12.11 -4.22 -6.61
N CYS A 138 -11.73 -4.98 -5.58
CA CYS A 138 -11.93 -4.58 -4.19
C CYS A 138 -11.06 -3.37 -3.79
N VAL A 139 -9.90 -3.20 -4.41
CA VAL A 139 -9.02 -2.05 -4.18
C VAL A 139 -9.70 -0.78 -4.68
N THR A 140 -10.26 -0.80 -5.89
CA THR A 140 -10.96 0.36 -6.45
C THR A 140 -12.29 0.66 -5.75
N ALA A 141 -12.90 -0.34 -5.11
CA ALA A 141 -14.14 -0.18 -4.35
C ALA A 141 -13.90 0.24 -2.88
N CYS A 142 -12.65 0.33 -2.43
CA CYS A 142 -12.31 0.71 -1.07
C CYS A 142 -11.99 2.21 -0.98
N ASP A 143 -12.98 3.03 -0.67
CA ASP A 143 -12.83 4.49 -0.54
C ASP A 143 -11.86 4.90 0.58
N PHE A 144 -11.62 4.01 1.55
CA PHE A 144 -10.79 4.28 2.73
C PHE A 144 -9.32 3.91 2.54
N GLY A 145 -8.95 3.32 1.40
CA GLY A 145 -7.57 2.89 1.15
C GLY A 145 -7.10 1.72 2.02
N ALA A 146 -8.02 1.01 2.70
CA ALA A 146 -7.68 -0.15 3.51
C ALA A 146 -7.25 -1.37 2.67
N LEU A 147 -7.59 -1.39 1.39
CA LEU A 147 -7.17 -2.42 0.44
C LEU A 147 -6.25 -1.79 -0.60
N ALA A 148 -5.11 -2.40 -0.85
CA ALA A 148 -4.13 -1.96 -1.81
C ALA A 148 -3.47 -3.15 -2.52
N ASP A 149 -3.05 -2.93 -3.76
CA ASP A 149 -2.29 -3.89 -4.54
C ASP A 149 -0.79 -3.67 -4.36
N LYS A 150 -0.06 -4.76 -4.15
CA LYS A 150 1.40 -4.76 -4.08
C LYS A 150 1.97 -4.51 -5.48
N ILE A 151 2.95 -3.61 -5.55
CA ILE A 151 3.58 -3.21 -6.81
C ILE A 151 5.09 -3.44 -6.70
N GLU A 152 5.64 -4.28 -7.55
CA GLU A 152 7.06 -4.61 -7.58
C GLU A 152 7.77 -3.74 -8.64
N PHE A 153 7.91 -2.43 -8.37
CA PHE A 153 8.47 -1.48 -9.35
C PHE A 153 10.00 -1.42 -9.33
N ILE A 154 10.63 -1.72 -8.20
CA ILE A 154 12.08 -1.57 -8.01
C ILE A 154 12.87 -2.42 -9.01
N PRO A 155 12.61 -3.73 -9.17
CA PRO A 155 13.30 -4.54 -10.18
C PRO A 155 13.11 -4.03 -11.60
N VAL A 156 11.94 -3.47 -11.90
CA VAL A 156 11.68 -2.89 -13.23
C VAL A 156 12.54 -1.66 -13.48
N ILE A 157 12.67 -0.78 -12.49
CA ILE A 157 13.52 0.40 -12.58
C ILE A 157 14.99 0.01 -12.75
N GLU A 158 15.48 -0.98 -12.01
CA GLU A 158 16.86 -1.44 -12.12
C GLU A 158 17.16 -1.96 -13.55
N ILE A 159 16.29 -2.77 -14.12
CA ILE A 159 16.41 -3.25 -15.51
C ILE A 159 16.41 -2.08 -16.51
N LEU A 160 15.58 -1.07 -16.29
CA LEU A 160 15.53 0.09 -17.18
C LEU A 160 16.80 0.92 -17.11
N LYS A 161 17.34 1.14 -15.90
CA LYS A 161 18.60 1.86 -15.70
C LYS A 161 19.82 1.14 -16.30
N GLU A 162 19.85 -0.18 -16.20
CA GLU A 162 20.90 -0.98 -16.84
C GLU A 162 20.91 -0.76 -18.35
N LYS A 163 19.73 -0.76 -19.00
CA LYS A 163 19.60 -0.56 -20.44
C LYS A 163 19.89 0.86 -20.93
N GLU A 164 19.77 1.86 -20.07
CA GLU A 164 20.15 3.24 -20.43
C GLU A 164 21.65 3.46 -20.40
N ASN A 165 22.41 2.59 -19.72
CA ASN A 165 23.86 2.67 -19.59
C ASN A 165 24.62 1.83 -20.63
N ASP A 166 23.92 1.02 -21.45
CA ASP A 166 24.44 0.26 -22.59
C ASP A 166 24.27 1.04 -23.90
#